data_51d583e81dc8e7ec90043655e550f563
#
_entry.id   51d583e81dc8e7ec90043655e550f563
#
_cell.length_a   1.000
_cell.length_b   1.000
_cell.length_c   1.000
_cell.angle_alpha   90.00
_cell.angle_beta   90.00
_cell.angle_gamma   90.00
#
_symmetry.space_group_name_H-M   'P 1'
#
loop_
_entity.id
_entity.type
_entity.pdbx_description
1 polymer ?
#
loop_
_entity_poly.entity_id
_entity_poly.type
_entity_poly.pdbx_seq_one_letter_code
_entity_poly.pdbx_strand_id
1 'polypeptide(L)'
;METERVKIRQLQVNEQNPRTCTDKRFEKRVSSVITFPKMLEVRQIVVGEGGVALGGNMRLRALQAIATMTDDEIMRHIEQSAKYKDRPECEREALLRYWQKWKHDPMVSVVRTDNMTEDERREFIIKDNVGFGAWDWDMLANDWDTDE
;
A
#
# COMPACT_ATOMS: atom_id res chain seq x y z
N MET A 1 -13.84 -3.21 -14.30
CA MET A 1 -13.08 -4.23 -13.57
C MET A 1 -13.63 -4.38 -12.18
N GLU A 2 -13.70 -5.60 -11.74
CA GLU A 2 -14.34 -5.88 -10.47
C GLU A 2 -13.35 -5.79 -9.31
N THR A 3 -13.83 -5.29 -8.18
CA THR A 3 -13.10 -5.28 -6.93
C THR A 3 -13.37 -6.57 -6.19
N GLU A 4 -12.33 -7.13 -5.60
CA GLU A 4 -12.44 -8.36 -4.82
C GLU A 4 -11.60 -8.24 -3.55
N ARG A 5 -12.07 -8.81 -2.45
CA ARG A 5 -11.26 -8.88 -1.24
C ARG A 5 -10.54 -10.21 -1.20
N VAL A 6 -9.23 -10.16 -1.06
CA VAL A 6 -8.40 -11.37 -1.04
C VAL A 6 -7.45 -11.31 0.16
N LYS A 7 -6.95 -12.47 0.54
CA LYS A 7 -5.94 -12.56 1.60
C LYS A 7 -4.59 -12.11 1.05
N ILE A 8 -3.85 -11.31 1.82
CA ILE A 8 -2.57 -10.81 1.32
C ILE A 8 -1.58 -11.93 1.01
N ARG A 9 -1.69 -13.07 1.69
CA ARG A 9 -0.83 -14.23 1.41
C ARG A 9 -1.03 -14.82 0.02
N GLN A 10 -2.14 -14.49 -0.64
CA GLN A 10 -2.44 -14.91 -2.01
C GLN A 10 -1.85 -13.97 -3.05
N LEU A 11 -1.27 -12.88 -2.60
CA LEU A 11 -0.69 -11.86 -3.47
C LEU A 11 0.83 -11.96 -3.47
N GLN A 12 1.43 -11.61 -4.60
CA GLN A 12 2.87 -11.60 -4.75
C GLN A 12 3.33 -10.24 -5.24
N VAL A 13 4.41 -9.74 -4.64
CA VAL A 13 5.07 -8.54 -5.10
C VAL A 13 5.69 -8.83 -6.47
N ASN A 14 5.57 -7.90 -7.39
CA ASN A 14 6.21 -8.00 -8.70
C ASN A 14 7.67 -7.59 -8.58
N GLU A 15 8.57 -8.56 -8.52
CA GLU A 15 9.99 -8.32 -8.37
C GLU A 15 10.61 -7.65 -9.60
N GLN A 16 9.95 -7.75 -10.75
CA GLN A 16 10.41 -7.12 -11.98
C GLN A 16 9.95 -5.68 -12.12
N ASN A 17 9.19 -5.19 -11.14
CA ASN A 17 8.76 -3.81 -11.12
C ASN A 17 10.01 -2.92 -11.03
N PRO A 18 10.21 -1.96 -11.97
CA PRO A 18 11.41 -1.13 -11.97
C PRO A 18 11.49 -0.16 -10.81
N ARG A 19 10.41 0.02 -10.08
CA ARG A 19 10.39 0.98 -8.97
C ARG A 19 11.08 0.39 -7.76
N THR A 20 11.99 1.18 -7.19
CA THR A 20 12.66 0.84 -5.95
C THR A 20 12.41 1.93 -4.94
N CYS A 21 12.59 1.59 -3.67
CA CYS A 21 12.29 2.50 -2.58
C CYS A 21 13.38 2.37 -1.52
N THR A 22 13.87 3.50 -1.02
CA THR A 22 14.83 3.48 0.07
C THR A 22 14.14 3.02 1.36
N ASP A 23 14.93 2.53 2.32
CA ASP A 23 14.39 2.08 3.61
C ASP A 23 13.60 3.20 4.30
N LYS A 24 14.10 4.43 4.23
CA LYS A 24 13.42 5.58 4.82
C LYS A 24 12.07 5.85 4.16
N ARG A 25 12.01 5.76 2.84
CA ARG A 25 10.76 5.92 2.10
C ARG A 25 9.79 4.79 2.42
N PHE A 26 10.31 3.58 2.53
CA PHE A 26 9.49 2.43 2.86
C PHE A 26 8.86 2.60 4.24
N GLU A 27 9.65 3.01 5.23
CA GLU A 27 9.13 3.27 6.57
C GLU A 27 8.05 4.34 6.56
N LYS A 28 8.24 5.38 5.76
CA LYS A 28 7.26 6.44 5.59
C LYS A 28 5.97 5.89 4.95
N ARG A 29 6.10 5.00 3.98
CA ARG A 29 4.95 4.36 3.36
C ARG A 29 4.20 3.48 4.36
N VAL A 30 4.92 2.72 5.16
CA VAL A 30 4.32 1.89 6.20
C VAL A 30 3.52 2.76 7.16
N SER A 31 4.11 3.84 7.64
CA SER A 31 3.42 4.78 8.54
C SER A 31 2.18 5.38 7.89
N SER A 32 2.27 5.71 6.61
CA SER A 32 1.14 6.28 5.88
C SER A 32 -0.03 5.29 5.79
N VAL A 33 0.26 4.02 5.54
CA VAL A 33 -0.77 2.99 5.49
C VAL A 33 -1.39 2.77 6.87
N ILE A 34 -0.55 2.67 7.90
CA ILE A 34 -1.04 2.46 9.28
C ILE A 34 -1.97 3.59 9.71
N THR A 35 -1.62 4.83 9.40
CA THR A 35 -2.38 5.99 9.87
C THR A 35 -3.57 6.35 9.00
N PHE A 36 -3.67 5.77 7.81
CA PHE A 36 -4.81 6.02 6.93
C PHE A 36 -5.16 4.77 6.10
N PRO A 37 -5.68 3.72 6.77
CA PRO A 37 -5.99 2.46 6.06
C PRO A 37 -7.08 2.59 5.01
N LYS A 38 -7.93 3.61 5.07
CA LYS A 38 -8.97 3.84 4.06
C LYS A 38 -8.37 4.09 2.68
N MET A 39 -7.12 4.52 2.60
CA MET A 39 -6.44 4.70 1.32
C MET A 39 -6.39 3.40 0.53
N LEU A 40 -6.35 2.26 1.20
CA LEU A 40 -6.33 0.94 0.56
C LEU A 40 -7.61 0.66 -0.24
N GLU A 41 -8.72 1.30 0.13
CA GLU A 41 -9.98 1.17 -0.60
C GLU A 41 -10.05 2.15 -1.77
N VAL A 42 -9.40 3.30 -1.64
CA VAL A 42 -9.36 4.32 -2.68
C VAL A 42 -8.34 3.98 -3.77
N ARG A 43 -7.15 3.56 -3.36
CA ARG A 43 -6.07 3.17 -4.26
C ARG A 43 -5.81 1.67 -4.07
N GLN A 44 -6.60 0.86 -4.74
CA GLN A 44 -6.53 -0.59 -4.58
C GLN A 44 -5.33 -1.18 -5.33
N ILE A 45 -4.87 -2.31 -4.83
CA ILE A 45 -3.79 -3.06 -5.49
C ILE A 45 -4.39 -3.66 -6.78
N VAL A 46 -3.65 -3.51 -7.87
CA VAL A 46 -4.07 -4.07 -9.17
C VAL A 46 -3.28 -5.36 -9.38
N VAL A 47 -4.00 -6.46 -9.64
CA VAL A 47 -3.37 -7.77 -9.74
C VAL A 47 -3.54 -8.39 -11.11
N GLY A 48 -2.52 -9.14 -11.53
CA GLY A 48 -2.54 -9.94 -12.73
C GLY A 48 -2.65 -11.43 -12.42
N GLU A 49 -2.20 -12.25 -13.33
CA GLU A 49 -2.22 -13.69 -13.15
C GLU A 49 -1.42 -14.13 -11.93
N GLY A 50 -1.92 -15.16 -11.24
CA GLY A 50 -1.22 -15.71 -10.10
C GLY A 50 -1.17 -14.81 -8.89
N GLY A 51 -1.95 -13.73 -8.88
CA GLY A 51 -1.96 -12.80 -7.76
C GLY A 51 -0.77 -11.86 -7.72
N VAL A 52 -0.05 -11.72 -8.84
CA VAL A 52 1.10 -10.81 -8.92
C VAL A 52 0.61 -9.37 -9.02
N ALA A 53 1.10 -8.50 -8.15
CA ALA A 53 0.68 -7.10 -8.14
C ALA A 53 1.31 -6.35 -9.31
N LEU A 54 0.46 -5.78 -10.16
CA LEU A 54 0.88 -4.94 -11.28
C LEU A 54 1.01 -3.48 -10.84
N GLY A 55 0.20 -3.07 -9.87
CA GLY A 55 0.25 -1.74 -9.28
C GLY A 55 -0.01 -1.85 -7.79
N GLY A 56 0.54 -0.92 -7.02
CA GLY A 56 0.42 -0.94 -5.57
C GLY A 56 1.42 -1.88 -4.90
N ASN A 57 2.54 -2.16 -5.54
CA ASN A 57 3.56 -3.06 -4.98
C ASN A 57 4.09 -2.57 -3.64
N MET A 58 4.31 -1.27 -3.49
CA MET A 58 4.82 -0.74 -2.22
C MET A 58 3.77 -0.82 -1.13
N ARG A 59 2.49 -0.64 -1.49
CA ARG A 59 1.40 -0.84 -0.52
C ARG A 59 1.32 -2.30 -0.08
N LEU A 60 1.48 -3.22 -1.02
CA LEU A 60 1.49 -4.65 -0.68
C LEU A 60 2.65 -4.99 0.25
N ARG A 61 3.84 -4.49 -0.06
CA ARG A 61 5.01 -4.69 0.81
C ARG A 61 4.78 -4.11 2.20
N ALA A 62 4.15 -2.93 2.27
CA ALA A 62 3.81 -2.32 3.56
C ALA A 62 2.84 -3.20 4.35
N LEU A 63 1.82 -3.74 3.70
CA LEU A 63 0.87 -4.64 4.35
C LEU A 63 1.53 -5.92 4.84
N GLN A 64 2.44 -6.48 4.04
CA GLN A 64 3.20 -7.66 4.45
C GLN A 64 4.05 -7.38 5.69
N ALA A 65 4.66 -6.20 5.74
CA ALA A 65 5.44 -5.79 6.91
C ALA A 65 4.55 -5.61 8.14
N ILE A 66 3.40 -4.95 7.97
CA ILE A 66 2.46 -4.72 9.09
C ILE A 66 1.95 -6.05 9.65
N ALA A 67 1.73 -7.02 8.80
CA ALA A 67 1.24 -8.33 9.23
C ALA A 67 2.20 -9.03 10.19
N THR A 68 3.48 -8.67 10.14
CA THR A 68 4.50 -9.26 11.02
C THR A 68 4.89 -8.35 12.17
N MET A 69 4.34 -7.15 12.25
CA MET A 69 4.68 -6.20 13.31
C MET A 69 4.02 -6.56 14.63
N THR A 70 4.72 -6.25 15.72
CA THR A 70 4.13 -6.30 17.06
C THR A 70 3.22 -5.11 17.26
N ASP A 71 2.37 -5.19 18.27
CA ASP A 71 1.49 -4.07 18.61
C ASP A 71 2.30 -2.82 18.99
N ASP A 72 3.41 -3.02 19.68
CA ASP A 72 4.29 -1.90 20.07
C ASP A 72 4.88 -1.20 18.85
N GLU A 73 5.27 -1.97 17.85
CA GLU A 73 5.81 -1.41 16.60
C GLU A 73 4.76 -0.60 15.85
N ILE A 74 3.54 -1.13 15.78
CA ILE A 74 2.43 -0.42 15.13
C ILE A 74 2.12 0.87 15.89
N MET A 75 2.04 0.79 17.21
CA MET A 75 1.76 1.98 18.03
C MET A 75 2.86 3.03 17.87
N ARG A 76 4.11 2.62 17.73
CA ARG A 76 5.22 3.55 17.51
C ARG A 76 5.01 4.37 16.23
N HIS A 77 4.61 3.70 15.16
CA HIS A 77 4.28 4.40 13.91
C HIS A 77 3.14 5.40 14.08
N ILE A 78 2.13 5.01 14.84
CA ILE A 78 0.98 5.89 15.10
C ILE A 78 1.42 7.11 15.90
N GLU A 79 2.17 6.90 16.97
CA GLU A 79 2.61 7.98 17.87
C GLU A 79 3.57 8.94 17.21
N GLN A 80 4.38 8.46 16.26
CA GLN A 80 5.33 9.31 15.54
C GLN A 80 4.71 10.11 14.41
N SER A 81 3.46 9.80 14.03
CA SER A 81 2.83 10.50 12.94
C SER A 81 2.38 11.89 13.37
N ALA A 82 2.55 12.86 12.48
CA ALA A 82 2.11 14.22 12.75
C ALA A 82 0.59 14.29 12.98
N LYS A 83 -0.15 13.39 12.33
CA LYS A 83 -1.60 13.35 12.42
C LYS A 83 -2.09 12.93 13.82
N TYR A 84 -1.40 11.98 14.46
CA TYR A 84 -1.87 11.39 15.72
C TYR A 84 -1.08 11.85 16.94
N LYS A 85 0.04 12.55 16.73
CA LYS A 85 0.93 12.97 17.79
C LYS A 85 0.22 13.70 18.92
N ASP A 86 -0.70 14.59 18.58
CA ASP A 86 -1.41 15.42 19.55
C ASP A 86 -2.87 15.01 19.73
N ARG A 87 -3.25 13.86 19.22
CA ARG A 87 -4.62 13.38 19.35
C ARG A 87 -4.81 12.60 20.64
N PRO A 88 -6.06 12.53 21.13
CA PRO A 88 -6.36 11.74 22.33
C PRO A 88 -5.90 10.31 22.20
N GLU A 89 -5.46 9.73 23.32
CA GLU A 89 -4.97 8.36 23.35
C GLU A 89 -6.02 7.37 22.84
N CYS A 90 -7.30 7.62 23.10
CA CYS A 90 -8.37 6.72 22.65
C CYS A 90 -8.43 6.59 21.13
N GLU A 91 -8.07 7.65 20.39
CA GLU A 91 -8.02 7.58 18.94
C GLU A 91 -6.85 6.74 18.46
N ARG A 92 -5.70 6.86 19.11
CA ARG A 92 -4.54 6.03 18.80
C ARG A 92 -4.81 4.57 19.10
N GLU A 93 -5.47 4.29 20.22
CA GLU A 93 -5.83 2.93 20.59
C GLU A 93 -6.86 2.32 19.64
N ALA A 94 -7.80 3.12 19.17
CA ALA A 94 -8.80 2.65 18.20
C ALA A 94 -8.11 2.23 16.90
N LEU A 95 -7.11 2.99 16.45
CA LEU A 95 -6.37 2.65 15.26
C LEU A 95 -5.53 1.38 15.47
N LEU A 96 -4.93 1.23 16.64
CA LEU A 96 -4.19 0.01 16.97
C LEU A 96 -5.13 -1.21 16.94
N ARG A 97 -6.32 -1.08 17.51
CA ARG A 97 -7.29 -2.17 17.51
C ARG A 97 -7.72 -2.56 16.09
N TYR A 98 -7.84 -1.57 15.20
CA TYR A 98 -8.12 -1.85 13.80
C TYR A 98 -7.07 -2.81 13.22
N TRP A 99 -5.80 -2.52 13.45
CA TRP A 99 -4.71 -3.33 12.91
C TRP A 99 -4.57 -4.67 13.62
N GLN A 100 -4.85 -4.72 14.91
CA GLN A 100 -4.88 -6.01 15.63
C GLN A 100 -5.92 -6.94 15.02
N LYS A 101 -7.10 -6.43 14.73
CA LYS A 101 -8.16 -7.21 14.11
C LYS A 101 -7.77 -7.63 12.71
N TRP A 102 -7.17 -6.71 11.94
CA TRP A 102 -6.73 -7.00 10.59
C TRP A 102 -5.69 -8.13 10.56
N LYS A 103 -4.78 -8.18 11.51
CA LYS A 103 -3.73 -9.18 11.57
C LYS A 103 -4.24 -10.59 11.78
N HIS A 104 -5.43 -10.76 12.32
CA HIS A 104 -6.04 -12.09 12.51
C HIS A 104 -6.42 -12.73 11.18
N ASP A 105 -6.82 -11.93 10.22
CA ASP A 105 -7.15 -12.40 8.88
C ASP A 105 -6.82 -11.28 7.88
N PRO A 106 -5.54 -11.13 7.53
CA PRO A 106 -5.11 -10.01 6.70
C PRO A 106 -5.67 -10.08 5.29
N MET A 107 -6.57 -9.16 4.98
CA MET A 107 -7.21 -9.09 3.67
C MET A 107 -7.11 -7.67 3.13
N VAL A 108 -7.19 -7.56 1.80
CA VAL A 108 -7.15 -6.26 1.12
C VAL A 108 -8.00 -6.34 -0.14
N SER A 109 -8.56 -5.20 -0.52
CA SER A 109 -9.32 -5.09 -1.76
C SER A 109 -8.36 -4.95 -2.95
N VAL A 110 -8.62 -5.70 -3.99
CA VAL A 110 -7.80 -5.67 -5.22
C VAL A 110 -8.68 -5.48 -6.44
N VAL A 111 -8.09 -4.96 -7.50
CA VAL A 111 -8.73 -4.89 -8.81
C VAL A 111 -8.07 -5.94 -9.69
N ARG A 112 -8.87 -6.84 -10.25
CA ARG A 112 -8.36 -7.88 -11.13
C ARG A 112 -8.31 -7.40 -12.57
N THR A 113 -7.30 -7.89 -13.29
CA THR A 113 -7.09 -7.53 -14.70
C THR A 113 -7.27 -8.73 -15.62
N ASP A 114 -8.13 -9.67 -15.24
CA ASP A 114 -8.36 -10.89 -16.02
C ASP A 114 -8.91 -10.59 -17.42
N ASN A 115 -9.58 -9.46 -17.57
CA ASN A 115 -10.13 -9.01 -18.84
C ASN A 115 -9.15 -8.19 -19.68
N MET A 116 -7.90 -8.06 -19.23
CA MET A 116 -6.86 -7.35 -19.98
C MET A 116 -5.95 -8.34 -20.68
N THR A 117 -5.45 -7.95 -21.86
CA THR A 117 -4.42 -8.72 -22.55
C THR A 117 -3.09 -8.51 -21.86
N GLU A 118 -2.11 -9.36 -22.19
CA GLU A 118 -0.77 -9.21 -21.64
C GLU A 118 -0.14 -7.88 -22.03
N ASP A 119 -0.37 -7.43 -23.27
CA ASP A 119 0.13 -6.14 -23.72
C ASP A 119 -0.49 -4.99 -22.94
N GLU A 120 -1.78 -5.08 -22.66
CA GLU A 120 -2.46 -4.06 -21.87
C GLU A 120 -1.94 -4.02 -20.44
N ARG A 121 -1.62 -5.17 -19.86
CA ARG A 121 -1.03 -5.22 -18.52
C ARG A 121 0.35 -4.56 -18.49
N ARG A 122 1.17 -4.80 -19.52
CA ARG A 122 2.47 -4.16 -19.64
C ARG A 122 2.34 -2.66 -19.78
N GLU A 123 1.40 -2.22 -20.60
CA GLU A 123 1.12 -0.81 -20.77
C GLU A 123 0.71 -0.17 -19.45
N PHE A 124 -0.14 -0.85 -18.69
CA PHE A 124 -0.56 -0.37 -17.37
C PHE A 124 0.64 -0.18 -16.44
N ILE A 125 1.53 -1.18 -16.37
CA ILE A 125 2.70 -1.12 -15.49
C ILE A 125 3.56 0.10 -15.83
N ILE A 126 3.81 0.32 -17.11
CA ILE A 126 4.64 1.43 -17.56
C ILE A 126 3.98 2.76 -17.20
N LYS A 127 2.72 2.93 -17.53
CA LYS A 127 2.00 4.17 -17.28
C LYS A 127 1.82 4.46 -15.80
N ASP A 128 1.58 3.43 -15.02
CA ASP A 128 1.40 3.58 -13.58
C ASP A 128 2.71 4.01 -12.91
N ASN A 129 3.84 3.47 -13.35
CA ASN A 129 5.14 3.79 -12.77
C ASN A 129 5.66 5.15 -13.20
N VAL A 130 5.46 5.52 -14.46
CA VAL A 130 5.94 6.79 -14.99
C VAL A 130 5.04 7.95 -14.56
N GLY A 131 3.75 7.67 -14.42
CA GLY A 131 2.77 8.70 -14.11
C GLY A 131 2.37 9.47 -15.36
N PHE A 132 1.26 10.16 -15.27
CA PHE A 132 0.72 10.91 -16.39
C PHE A 132 1.28 12.31 -16.49
N GLY A 133 1.87 12.80 -15.44
CA GLY A 133 2.41 14.13 -15.42
C GLY A 133 3.87 14.07 -15.06
N ALA A 134 4.71 13.66 -16.00
CA ALA A 134 6.15 13.68 -15.76
C ALA A 134 6.60 15.06 -15.31
N TRP A 135 5.92 16.09 -15.79
CA TRP A 135 6.17 17.47 -15.39
C TRP A 135 5.77 17.75 -13.95
N ASP A 136 4.90 16.94 -13.37
CA ASP A 136 4.47 17.07 -11.97
C ASP A 136 5.37 16.34 -10.99
N TRP A 137 6.30 15.55 -11.50
CA TRP A 137 7.10 14.66 -10.64
C TRP A 137 7.81 15.40 -9.53
N ASP A 138 8.42 16.54 -9.84
CA ASP A 138 9.16 17.28 -8.84
C ASP A 138 8.25 17.78 -7.72
N MET A 139 7.04 18.18 -8.07
CA MET A 139 6.07 18.64 -7.08
C MET A 139 5.54 17.48 -6.27
N LEU A 140 5.20 16.39 -6.95
CA LEU A 140 4.65 15.20 -6.29
C LEU A 140 5.68 14.49 -5.42
N ALA A 141 6.93 14.46 -5.85
CA ALA A 141 8.00 13.78 -5.13
C ALA A 141 8.27 14.41 -3.78
N ASN A 142 7.96 15.68 -3.59
CA ASN A 142 8.18 16.36 -2.33
C ASN A 142 7.07 16.07 -1.31
N ASP A 143 5.83 15.91 -1.78
CA ASP A 143 4.66 15.80 -0.92
C ASP A 143 4.05 14.40 -0.95
N TRP A 144 4.29 13.65 -2.00
CA TRP A 144 3.65 12.36 -2.23
C TRP A 144 4.69 11.28 -2.42
N ASP A 145 4.32 10.10 -1.97
CA ASP A 145 5.09 8.91 -2.30
C ASP A 145 4.50 8.35 -3.60
N THR A 146 5.29 8.38 -4.66
CA THR A 146 4.84 7.96 -5.98
C THR A 146 5.28 6.54 -6.33
N ASP A 147 5.71 5.78 -5.36
CA ASP A 147 6.20 4.40 -5.54
C ASP A 147 5.03 3.43 -5.64
N GLU A 148 4.21 3.62 -6.63
CA GLU A 148 3.04 2.78 -6.84
C GLU A 148 3.28 1.76 -7.99
#